data_209f3d1e328357ba2a011fcc6b559abf
#
_entry.id   209f3d1e328357ba2a011fcc6b559abf
#
_cell.length_a   1.000
_cell.length_b   1.000
_cell.length_c   1.000
_cell.angle_alpha   90.00
_cell.angle_beta   90.00
_cell.angle_gamma   90.00
#
_symmetry.space_group_name_H-M   'P 1'
#
loop_
_entity.id
_entity.type
_entity.pdbx_description
1 polymer ?
#
loop_
_entity_poly.entity_id
_entity_poly.type
_entity_poly.pdbx_seq_one_letter_code
_entity_poly.pdbx_strand_id
1 'polypeptide(L)'
;IWEQISFGLYTLRNKALSLNLCSVMPIIKPGIICIHDLSYKVNPQYCKNLYGKLSQIWHKIFYHLAWKFSPIIYTVSNYSKQQMIDIYGVKSEKVHVIENGWQHFKTVTEDDGIFQKKTRLKKNEYFFMLGSLSPNKNLEWIYGVAEKNPNEIFAVAGNIVSYGDSYKDRNLQNVELLGFVSDEEVKALMKNCKAFIFPSKFEGFGIPPLEALSVGAKIIVSNASCLPEIYGNAAVYINPYDTDVDLNELLSKTTTGEKEVLEKYSFKHSAEKIYADLCELGYDLS
;
A
#
# COMPACT_ATOMS: atom_id res chain seq x y z
N ILE A 1 0.51 3.83 25.37
CA ILE A 1 0.56 3.05 26.63
C ILE A 1 -0.40 1.87 26.57
N TRP A 2 -1.65 2.04 26.08
CA TRP A 2 -2.62 0.96 26.03
C TRP A 2 -2.11 -0.27 25.27
N GLU A 3 -1.76 -0.13 23.99
CA GLU A 3 -1.30 -1.24 23.13
C GLU A 3 -0.05 -1.92 23.66
N GLN A 4 0.85 -1.16 24.29
CA GLN A 4 2.18 -1.66 24.70
C GLN A 4 2.15 -2.37 26.05
N ILE A 5 1.41 -1.85 27.01
CA ILE A 5 1.43 -2.30 28.40
C ILE A 5 0.09 -2.88 28.82
N SER A 6 -0.99 -2.08 28.79
CA SER A 6 -2.28 -2.50 29.33
C SER A 6 -2.87 -3.69 28.60
N PHE A 7 -2.79 -3.70 27.26
CA PHE A 7 -3.24 -4.82 26.44
C PHE A 7 -2.40 -6.08 26.69
N GLY A 8 -1.08 -5.95 26.79
CA GLY A 8 -0.20 -7.08 27.15
C GLY A 8 -0.49 -7.65 28.54
N LEU A 9 -0.74 -6.81 29.55
CA LEU A 9 -1.16 -7.26 30.88
C LEU A 9 -2.53 -7.94 30.85
N TYR A 10 -3.47 -7.43 30.05
CA TYR A 10 -4.77 -8.05 29.85
C TYR A 10 -4.64 -9.45 29.27
N THR A 11 -3.88 -9.62 28.17
CA THR A 11 -3.66 -10.92 27.54
C THR A 11 -2.94 -11.89 28.45
N LEU A 12 -1.99 -11.40 29.28
CA LEU A 12 -1.30 -12.21 30.27
C LEU A 12 -2.25 -12.75 31.34
N ARG A 13 -3.07 -11.86 31.92
CA ARG A 13 -4.05 -12.22 32.97
C ARG A 13 -5.10 -13.20 32.48
N ASN A 14 -5.56 -13.03 31.25
CA ASN A 14 -6.60 -13.88 30.64
C ASN A 14 -6.04 -15.10 29.90
N LYS A 15 -4.72 -15.34 29.96
CA LYS A 15 -4.05 -16.42 29.21
C LYS A 15 -4.36 -16.40 27.70
N ALA A 16 -4.71 -15.22 27.17
CA ALA A 16 -5.06 -15.04 25.76
C ALA A 16 -3.82 -14.79 24.89
N LEU A 17 -3.89 -15.10 23.60
CA LEU A 17 -2.92 -14.70 22.58
C LEU A 17 -3.36 -13.35 21.99
N SER A 18 -2.46 -12.39 21.84
CA SER A 18 -2.75 -11.18 21.09
C SER A 18 -2.52 -11.40 19.60
N LEU A 19 -3.48 -10.96 18.78
CA LEU A 19 -3.37 -10.89 17.32
C LEU A 19 -3.31 -9.41 16.90
N ASN A 20 -2.20 -9.00 16.31
CA ASN A 20 -1.89 -7.61 16.02
C ASN A 20 -1.64 -7.46 14.51
N LEU A 21 -2.60 -6.89 13.78
CA LEU A 21 -2.56 -6.83 12.32
C LEU A 21 -1.95 -5.53 11.76
N CYS A 22 -1.44 -4.62 12.64
CA CYS A 22 -0.97 -3.28 12.23
C CYS A 22 0.45 -2.97 12.70
N SER A 23 1.43 -3.84 12.46
CA SER A 23 2.88 -3.61 12.71
C SER A 23 3.28 -3.18 14.12
N VAL A 24 2.37 -3.28 15.11
CA VAL A 24 2.58 -2.96 16.53
C VAL A 24 2.04 -4.12 17.37
N MET A 25 2.74 -4.47 18.44
CA MET A 25 2.32 -5.53 19.37
C MET A 25 2.66 -5.14 20.81
N PRO A 26 2.05 -5.76 21.83
CA PRO A 26 2.43 -5.55 23.23
C PRO A 26 3.90 -5.92 23.49
N ILE A 27 4.59 -5.12 24.30
CA ILE A 27 5.94 -5.48 24.81
C ILE A 27 5.81 -6.60 25.83
N ILE A 28 4.77 -6.52 26.69
CA ILE A 28 4.47 -7.55 27.68
C ILE A 28 3.66 -8.64 27.00
N LYS A 29 4.18 -9.86 26.99
CA LYS A 29 3.57 -11.02 26.31
C LYS A 29 3.30 -10.75 24.83
N PRO A 30 4.35 -10.57 24.00
CA PRO A 30 4.20 -10.48 22.56
C PRO A 30 3.40 -11.66 21.99
N GLY A 31 2.44 -11.35 21.11
CA GLY A 31 1.65 -12.37 20.45
C GLY A 31 2.00 -12.47 18.97
N ILE A 32 1.03 -12.71 18.13
CA ILE A 32 1.17 -12.70 16.67
C ILE A 32 1.14 -11.25 16.17
N ILE A 33 2.00 -10.93 15.21
CA ILE A 33 2.09 -9.61 14.59
C ILE A 33 2.07 -9.74 13.07
N CYS A 34 1.39 -8.82 12.38
CA CYS A 34 1.55 -8.62 10.94
C CYS A 34 2.49 -7.43 10.71
N ILE A 35 3.59 -7.68 9.99
CA ILE A 35 4.56 -6.67 9.56
C ILE A 35 4.38 -6.49 8.06
N HIS A 36 3.80 -5.36 7.66
CA HIS A 36 3.43 -5.11 6.27
C HIS A 36 4.64 -4.92 5.35
N ASP A 37 5.67 -4.22 5.82
CA ASP A 37 6.91 -4.00 5.09
C ASP A 37 8.08 -3.66 6.03
N LEU A 38 9.27 -3.53 5.45
CA LEU A 38 10.49 -3.10 6.11
C LEU A 38 10.99 -1.72 5.63
N SER A 39 10.08 -0.85 5.20
CA SER A 39 10.40 0.47 4.64
C SER A 39 11.34 1.28 5.53
N TYR A 40 11.12 1.27 6.84
CA TYR A 40 11.96 1.96 7.83
C TYR A 40 13.43 1.50 7.80
N LYS A 41 13.69 0.27 7.36
CA LYS A 41 15.04 -0.32 7.29
C LYS A 41 15.64 -0.19 5.90
N VAL A 42 14.82 -0.46 4.87
CA VAL A 42 15.25 -0.45 3.46
C VAL A 42 15.41 1.00 2.96
N ASN A 43 14.57 1.91 3.41
CA ASN A 43 14.53 3.31 2.99
C ASN A 43 14.72 4.30 4.15
N PRO A 44 15.83 4.20 4.93
CA PRO A 44 16.06 5.04 6.10
C PRO A 44 16.12 6.54 5.76
N GLN A 45 16.47 6.88 4.52
CA GLN A 45 16.51 8.25 4.01
C GLN A 45 15.15 8.96 4.02
N TYR A 46 14.04 8.23 4.11
CA TYR A 46 12.70 8.81 4.21
C TYR A 46 12.33 9.27 5.63
N CYS A 47 13.09 8.83 6.65
CA CYS A 47 12.88 9.17 8.05
C CYS A 47 13.82 10.31 8.49
N LYS A 48 13.73 11.49 7.86
CA LYS A 48 14.70 12.59 8.07
C LYS A 48 14.51 13.37 9.38
N ASN A 49 13.28 13.53 9.83
CA ASN A 49 12.97 14.31 11.03
C ASN A 49 13.17 13.49 12.32
N LEU A 50 13.16 14.18 13.48
CA LEU A 50 13.36 13.54 14.79
C LEU A 50 12.33 12.44 15.07
N TYR A 51 11.06 12.69 14.71
CA TYR A 51 9.98 11.71 14.85
C TYR A 51 10.26 10.44 14.01
N GLY A 52 10.67 10.60 12.74
CA GLY A 52 11.03 9.48 11.88
C GLY A 52 12.20 8.66 12.42
N LYS A 53 13.24 9.32 12.98
CA LYS A 53 14.37 8.62 13.62
C LYS A 53 13.95 7.84 14.88
N LEU A 54 13.10 8.43 15.71
CA LEU A 54 12.54 7.74 16.87
C LEU A 54 11.66 6.56 16.45
N SER A 55 10.84 6.74 15.43
CA SER A 55 10.03 5.67 14.85
C SER A 55 10.90 4.52 14.32
N GLN A 56 12.03 4.81 13.65
CA GLN A 56 12.96 3.77 13.21
C GLN A 56 13.54 2.96 14.38
N ILE A 57 13.95 3.64 15.46
CA ILE A 57 14.46 2.96 16.66
C ILE A 57 13.38 2.07 17.26
N TRP A 58 12.17 2.61 17.35
CA TRP A 58 11.01 1.89 17.84
C TRP A 58 10.73 0.62 17.03
N HIS A 59 10.65 0.72 15.71
CA HIS A 59 10.43 -0.45 14.84
C HIS A 59 11.55 -1.49 14.96
N LYS A 60 12.82 -1.05 15.08
CA LYS A 60 13.93 -1.97 15.29
C LYS A 60 13.77 -2.79 16.58
N ILE A 61 13.39 -2.15 17.68
CA ILE A 61 13.16 -2.83 18.97
C ILE A 61 11.98 -3.79 18.85
N PHE A 62 10.84 -3.32 18.32
CA PHE A 62 9.62 -4.11 18.22
C PHE A 62 9.78 -5.32 17.30
N TYR A 63 10.40 -5.14 16.16
CA TYR A 63 10.62 -6.25 15.25
C TYR A 63 11.61 -7.25 15.80
N HIS A 64 12.64 -6.79 16.54
CA HIS A 64 13.52 -7.71 17.25
C HIS A 64 12.76 -8.56 18.29
N LEU A 65 11.83 -7.96 19.03
CA LEU A 65 10.96 -8.70 19.95
C LEU A 65 10.05 -9.69 19.18
N ALA A 66 9.50 -9.27 18.03
CA ALA A 66 8.68 -10.14 17.18
C ALA A 66 9.46 -11.34 16.68
N TRP A 67 10.69 -11.13 16.14
CA TRP A 67 11.55 -12.22 15.68
C TRP A 67 11.80 -13.25 16.79
N LYS A 68 11.98 -12.79 18.00
CA LYS A 68 12.32 -13.65 19.14
C LYS A 68 11.11 -14.35 19.76
N PHE A 69 10.02 -13.64 19.97
CA PHE A 69 8.93 -14.09 20.86
C PHE A 69 7.60 -14.40 20.17
N SER A 70 7.30 -13.83 18.99
CA SER A 70 6.05 -14.17 18.30
C SER A 70 6.07 -15.62 17.83
N PRO A 71 4.99 -16.39 18.03
CA PRO A 71 4.89 -17.75 17.51
C PRO A 71 4.83 -17.75 15.98
N ILE A 72 4.06 -16.83 15.40
CA ILE A 72 3.91 -16.60 13.96
C ILE A 72 4.06 -15.10 13.70
N ILE A 73 4.67 -14.77 12.57
CA ILE A 73 4.75 -13.41 12.04
C ILE A 73 4.06 -13.40 10.70
N TYR A 74 3.04 -12.59 10.58
CA TYR A 74 2.38 -12.36 9.30
C TYR A 74 3.07 -11.26 8.50
N THR A 75 2.98 -11.38 7.19
CA THR A 75 3.32 -10.32 6.23
C THR A 75 2.38 -10.40 5.02
N VAL A 76 2.45 -9.42 4.13
CA VAL A 76 1.42 -9.24 3.10
C VAL A 76 1.85 -9.64 1.69
N SER A 77 3.14 -10.04 1.50
CA SER A 77 3.67 -10.52 0.21
C SER A 77 4.87 -11.44 0.42
N ASN A 78 5.18 -12.28 -0.56
CA ASN A 78 6.41 -13.08 -0.55
C ASN A 78 7.65 -12.19 -0.65
N TYR A 79 7.56 -11.06 -1.35
CA TYR A 79 8.61 -10.04 -1.36
C TYR A 79 8.96 -9.56 0.06
N SER A 80 7.96 -9.16 0.86
CA SER A 80 8.18 -8.73 2.24
C SER A 80 8.68 -9.89 3.13
N LYS A 81 8.17 -11.10 2.94
CA LYS A 81 8.68 -12.31 3.61
C LYS A 81 10.16 -12.52 3.32
N GLN A 82 10.56 -12.47 2.05
CA GLN A 82 11.96 -12.66 1.67
C GLN A 82 12.87 -11.59 2.27
N GLN A 83 12.42 -10.33 2.29
CA GLN A 83 13.17 -9.26 2.97
C GLN A 83 13.39 -9.53 4.47
N MET A 84 12.39 -10.08 5.16
CA MET A 84 12.54 -10.46 6.60
C MET A 84 13.59 -11.55 6.78
N ILE A 85 13.61 -12.53 5.90
CA ILE A 85 14.60 -13.60 5.89
C ILE A 85 16.01 -13.03 5.61
N ASP A 86 16.17 -12.25 4.56
CA ASP A 86 17.47 -11.76 4.10
C ASP A 86 18.09 -10.72 5.04
N ILE A 87 17.26 -9.83 5.61
CA ILE A 87 17.76 -8.70 6.43
C ILE A 87 17.93 -9.11 7.90
N TYR A 88 17.05 -9.96 8.42
CA TYR A 88 17.01 -10.28 9.85
C TYR A 88 17.29 -11.76 10.17
N GLY A 89 17.45 -12.61 9.16
CA GLY A 89 17.66 -14.05 9.38
C GLY A 89 16.47 -14.74 10.04
N VAL A 90 15.26 -14.22 9.85
CA VAL A 90 14.04 -14.84 10.40
C VAL A 90 13.83 -16.16 9.69
N LYS A 91 13.52 -17.21 10.46
CA LYS A 91 13.24 -18.52 9.89
C LYS A 91 12.00 -18.48 9.02
N SER A 92 12.08 -19.04 7.80
CA SER A 92 11.01 -19.00 6.80
C SER A 92 9.69 -19.61 7.30
N GLU A 93 9.77 -20.68 8.08
CA GLU A 93 8.62 -21.34 8.68
C GLU A 93 7.86 -20.50 9.71
N LYS A 94 8.48 -19.43 10.22
CA LYS A 94 7.87 -18.51 11.18
C LYS A 94 7.10 -17.37 10.51
N VAL A 95 7.34 -17.13 9.21
CA VAL A 95 6.75 -16.02 8.49
C VAL A 95 5.70 -16.54 7.52
N HIS A 96 4.44 -16.22 7.79
CA HIS A 96 3.30 -16.61 6.96
C HIS A 96 2.79 -15.41 6.17
N VAL A 97 2.44 -15.64 4.90
CA VAL A 97 1.91 -14.57 4.03
C VAL A 97 0.38 -14.58 4.11
N ILE A 98 -0.18 -13.45 4.54
CA ILE A 98 -1.61 -13.15 4.51
C ILE A 98 -1.81 -11.92 3.63
N GLU A 99 -2.31 -12.11 2.43
CA GLU A 99 -2.41 -11.05 1.44
C GLU A 99 -3.56 -10.08 1.79
N ASN A 100 -3.45 -8.82 1.36
CA ASN A 100 -4.55 -7.87 1.48
C ASN A 100 -5.65 -8.14 0.45
N GLY A 101 -6.87 -7.70 0.75
CA GLY A 101 -8.02 -7.76 -0.14
C GLY A 101 -8.48 -6.37 -0.58
N TRP A 102 -9.51 -6.34 -1.41
CA TRP A 102 -10.13 -5.14 -1.98
C TRP A 102 -11.64 -5.06 -1.72
N GLN A 103 -12.23 -6.06 -1.08
CA GLN A 103 -13.68 -6.26 -0.98
C GLN A 103 -14.40 -5.13 -0.23
N HIS A 104 -13.70 -4.42 0.66
CA HIS A 104 -14.20 -3.20 1.31
C HIS A 104 -14.60 -2.14 0.28
N PHE A 105 -13.89 -2.06 -0.86
CA PHE A 105 -14.16 -1.10 -1.91
C PHE A 105 -15.43 -1.42 -2.72
N LYS A 106 -15.94 -2.67 -2.67
CA LYS A 106 -17.24 -3.03 -3.26
C LYS A 106 -18.41 -2.25 -2.65
N THR A 107 -18.36 -2.03 -1.34
CA THR A 107 -19.46 -1.39 -0.59
C THR A 107 -19.44 0.12 -0.68
N VAL A 108 -18.34 0.71 -1.17
CA VAL A 108 -18.23 2.14 -1.40
C VAL A 108 -19.14 2.54 -2.55
N THR A 109 -19.98 3.55 -2.35
CA THR A 109 -20.86 4.12 -3.39
C THR A 109 -20.07 5.15 -4.20
N GLU A 110 -20.21 5.14 -5.52
CA GLU A 110 -19.52 6.11 -6.39
C GLU A 110 -20.14 7.52 -6.25
N ASP A 111 -19.30 8.56 -6.05
CA ASP A 111 -19.71 9.97 -6.04
C ASP A 111 -19.06 10.75 -7.20
N ASP A 112 -19.85 10.99 -8.25
CA ASP A 112 -19.46 11.79 -9.41
C ASP A 112 -19.42 13.31 -9.12
N GLY A 113 -19.85 13.77 -7.96
CA GLY A 113 -19.85 15.19 -7.57
C GLY A 113 -18.45 15.82 -7.62
N ILE A 114 -17.40 15.02 -7.54
CA ILE A 114 -15.99 15.47 -7.69
C ILE A 114 -15.77 16.18 -9.05
N PHE A 115 -16.38 15.72 -10.15
CA PHE A 115 -16.22 16.31 -11.47
C PHE A 115 -16.93 17.68 -11.60
N GLN A 116 -17.95 17.95 -10.76
CA GLN A 116 -18.57 19.27 -10.66
C GLN A 116 -17.70 20.25 -9.85
N LYS A 117 -17.06 19.77 -8.78
CA LYS A 117 -16.13 20.54 -7.95
C LYS A 117 -14.81 20.84 -8.68
N LYS A 118 -14.35 19.90 -9.51
CA LYS A 118 -13.06 19.91 -10.23
C LYS A 118 -13.31 19.92 -11.75
N THR A 119 -13.79 21.04 -12.26
CA THR A 119 -14.28 21.21 -13.66
C THR A 119 -13.23 20.94 -14.74
N ARG A 120 -11.94 20.91 -14.39
CA ARG A 120 -10.85 20.52 -15.31
C ARG A 120 -10.76 19.01 -15.52
N LEU A 121 -11.32 18.22 -14.60
CA LEU A 121 -11.33 16.75 -14.70
C LEU A 121 -12.57 16.31 -15.48
N LYS A 122 -12.37 15.80 -16.68
CA LYS A 122 -13.41 15.18 -17.47
C LYS A 122 -13.21 13.68 -17.50
N LYS A 123 -14.31 12.94 -17.44
CA LYS A 123 -14.28 11.47 -17.48
C LYS A 123 -13.49 10.98 -18.69
N ASN A 124 -12.59 10.03 -18.46
CA ASN A 124 -11.69 9.41 -19.44
C ASN A 124 -10.68 10.38 -20.12
N GLU A 125 -10.44 11.55 -19.54
CA GLU A 125 -9.46 12.52 -20.08
C GLU A 125 -8.28 12.80 -19.13
N TYR A 126 -8.13 12.08 -18.03
CA TYR A 126 -7.04 12.29 -17.06
C TYR A 126 -6.42 10.98 -16.58
N PHE A 127 -5.17 11.04 -16.13
CA PHE A 127 -4.51 10.00 -15.36
C PHE A 127 -4.74 10.25 -13.88
N PHE A 128 -4.88 9.19 -13.08
CA PHE A 128 -5.16 9.33 -11.66
C PHE A 128 -4.10 8.66 -10.80
N MET A 129 -3.64 9.31 -9.74
CA MET A 129 -2.78 8.79 -8.69
C MET A 129 -3.42 9.00 -7.33
N LEU A 130 -3.43 7.97 -6.49
CA LEU A 130 -3.85 8.04 -5.09
C LEU A 130 -2.68 7.66 -4.18
N GLY A 131 -2.41 8.48 -3.18
CA GLY A 131 -1.45 8.13 -2.14
C GLY A 131 -1.07 9.31 -1.26
N SER A 132 -0.51 9.02 -0.09
CA SER A 132 0.18 10.05 0.68
C SER A 132 1.35 10.58 -0.13
N LEU A 133 1.69 11.86 0.02
CA LEU A 133 2.87 12.44 -0.65
C LEU A 133 4.21 11.98 -0.02
N SER A 134 4.26 10.77 0.54
CA SER A 134 5.53 10.21 1.04
C SER A 134 6.50 9.93 -0.12
N PRO A 135 7.82 10.07 0.05
CA PRO A 135 8.79 9.93 -1.05
C PRO A 135 8.72 8.59 -1.78
N ASN A 136 8.29 7.53 -1.10
CA ASN A 136 8.12 6.23 -1.72
C ASN A 136 6.97 6.18 -2.73
N LYS A 137 5.94 7.04 -2.59
CA LYS A 137 4.82 7.14 -3.55
C LYS A 137 5.22 7.84 -4.85
N ASN A 138 6.38 8.53 -4.86
CA ASN A 138 7.07 9.01 -6.04
C ASN A 138 6.27 10.03 -6.90
N LEU A 139 5.70 11.04 -6.24
CA LEU A 139 5.04 12.14 -6.94
C LEU A 139 5.97 12.83 -7.95
N GLU A 140 7.30 12.79 -7.73
CA GLU A 140 8.32 13.29 -8.67
C GLU A 140 8.17 12.68 -10.06
N TRP A 141 7.85 11.38 -10.13
CA TRP A 141 7.63 10.71 -11.41
C TRP A 141 6.44 11.31 -12.16
N ILE A 142 5.34 11.61 -11.46
CA ILE A 142 4.16 12.27 -12.05
C ILE A 142 4.54 13.63 -12.63
N TYR A 143 5.28 14.44 -11.87
CA TYR A 143 5.71 15.76 -12.35
C TYR A 143 6.63 15.66 -13.57
N GLY A 144 7.60 14.73 -13.54
CA GLY A 144 8.54 14.55 -14.66
C GLY A 144 7.84 14.08 -15.94
N VAL A 145 6.80 13.24 -15.83
CA VAL A 145 6.00 12.83 -16.99
C VAL A 145 5.06 13.95 -17.43
N ALA A 146 4.45 14.69 -16.51
CA ALA A 146 3.55 15.79 -16.81
C ALA A 146 4.27 16.94 -17.56
N GLU A 147 5.51 17.25 -17.20
CA GLU A 147 6.34 18.25 -17.91
C GLU A 147 6.54 17.90 -19.39
N LYS A 148 6.69 16.61 -19.69
CA LYS A 148 6.87 16.10 -21.06
C LYS A 148 5.54 15.93 -21.83
N ASN A 149 4.41 15.93 -21.12
CA ASN A 149 3.07 15.70 -21.67
C ASN A 149 2.11 16.84 -21.30
N PRO A 150 2.32 18.09 -21.77
CA PRO A 150 1.56 19.26 -21.33
C PRO A 150 0.07 19.21 -21.69
N ASN A 151 -0.34 18.39 -22.64
CA ASN A 151 -1.73 18.22 -23.05
C ASN A 151 -2.49 17.14 -22.24
N GLU A 152 -1.79 16.36 -21.41
CA GLU A 152 -2.39 15.35 -20.56
C GLU A 152 -2.63 15.88 -19.16
N ILE A 153 -3.76 15.52 -18.54
CA ILE A 153 -4.11 15.92 -17.19
C ILE A 153 -3.76 14.80 -16.20
N PHE A 154 -3.12 15.17 -15.09
CA PHE A 154 -2.78 14.28 -13.99
C PHE A 154 -3.49 14.73 -12.73
N ALA A 155 -4.42 13.94 -12.24
CA ALA A 155 -5.12 14.16 -10.98
C ALA A 155 -4.42 13.39 -9.85
N VAL A 156 -4.06 14.07 -8.77
CA VAL A 156 -3.36 13.47 -7.63
C VAL A 156 -4.17 13.72 -6.36
N ALA A 157 -4.63 12.65 -5.72
CA ALA A 157 -5.34 12.69 -4.45
C ALA A 157 -4.48 12.16 -3.31
N GLY A 158 -4.62 12.78 -2.13
CA GLY A 158 -3.94 12.37 -0.90
C GLY A 158 -3.54 13.54 -0.03
N ASN A 159 -3.03 13.26 1.17
CA ASN A 159 -2.65 14.30 2.12
C ASN A 159 -1.37 15.04 1.68
N ILE A 160 -1.55 16.27 1.25
CA ILE A 160 -0.50 17.16 0.71
C ILE A 160 0.37 17.77 1.83
N VAL A 161 -0.09 17.77 3.08
CA VAL A 161 0.52 18.54 4.18
C VAL A 161 1.88 18.01 4.63
N SER A 162 2.22 16.75 4.30
CA SER A 162 3.39 16.05 4.87
C SER A 162 4.75 16.40 4.24
N TYR A 163 4.82 17.12 3.11
CA TYR A 163 6.05 17.22 2.31
C TYR A 163 6.59 18.61 2.02
N GLY A 164 6.14 19.62 2.77
CA GLY A 164 6.65 20.97 2.60
C GLY A 164 6.30 21.59 1.24
N ASP A 165 6.63 22.86 1.08
CA ASP A 165 6.22 23.68 -0.07
C ASP A 165 6.92 23.32 -1.41
N SER A 166 7.83 22.35 -1.43
CA SER A 166 8.66 22.02 -2.61
C SER A 166 7.88 21.60 -3.85
N TYR A 167 6.64 21.10 -3.71
CA TYR A 167 5.78 20.78 -4.86
C TYR A 167 4.82 21.90 -5.24
N LYS A 168 4.53 22.81 -4.31
CA LYS A 168 3.68 23.97 -4.60
C LYS A 168 4.36 24.97 -5.56
N ASP A 169 5.68 25.00 -5.54
CA ASP A 169 6.49 25.89 -6.41
C ASP A 169 6.59 25.35 -7.85
N ARG A 170 6.34 24.06 -8.08
CA ARG A 170 6.23 23.48 -9.42
C ARG A 170 4.81 23.65 -9.95
N ASN A 171 4.48 24.85 -10.38
CA ASN A 171 3.14 25.19 -10.87
C ASN A 171 2.87 24.63 -12.28
N LEU A 172 2.84 23.29 -12.42
CA LEU A 172 2.42 22.64 -13.67
C LEU A 172 0.91 22.74 -13.81
N GLN A 173 0.48 23.40 -14.88
CA GLN A 173 -0.95 23.64 -15.15
C GLN A 173 -1.74 22.35 -15.41
N ASN A 174 -1.08 21.27 -15.77
CA ASN A 174 -1.67 19.96 -16.09
C ASN A 174 -1.57 18.94 -14.93
N VAL A 175 -1.12 19.34 -13.74
CA VAL A 175 -1.18 18.52 -12.51
C VAL A 175 -2.19 19.15 -11.56
N GLU A 176 -3.30 18.43 -11.31
CA GLU A 176 -4.36 18.83 -10.38
C GLU A 176 -4.16 18.13 -9.04
N LEU A 177 -3.72 18.87 -8.03
CA LEU A 177 -3.62 18.36 -6.66
C LEU A 177 -4.99 18.46 -5.98
N LEU A 178 -5.65 17.33 -5.75
CA LEU A 178 -7.02 17.28 -5.21
C LEU A 178 -7.06 17.43 -3.69
N GLY A 179 -5.95 17.14 -3.00
CA GLY A 179 -5.94 17.04 -1.56
C GLY A 179 -6.63 15.78 -1.06
N PHE A 180 -7.27 15.89 0.10
CA PHE A 180 -8.10 14.82 0.63
C PHE A 180 -9.40 14.72 -0.19
N VAL A 181 -9.74 13.52 -0.60
CA VAL A 181 -11.00 13.15 -1.25
C VAL A 181 -11.62 11.97 -0.51
N SER A 182 -12.94 11.83 -0.54
CA SER A 182 -13.62 10.69 0.11
C SER A 182 -13.42 9.41 -0.67
N ASP A 183 -13.69 8.27 -0.06
CA ASP A 183 -13.58 6.96 -0.73
C ASP A 183 -14.55 6.85 -1.91
N GLU A 184 -15.73 7.49 -1.82
CA GLU A 184 -16.72 7.56 -2.88
C GLU A 184 -16.21 8.38 -4.08
N GLU A 185 -15.56 9.51 -3.82
CA GLU A 185 -14.90 10.33 -4.83
C GLU A 185 -13.69 9.59 -5.44
N VAL A 186 -12.89 8.88 -4.61
CA VAL A 186 -11.77 8.03 -5.10
C VAL A 186 -12.29 6.98 -6.07
N LYS A 187 -13.40 6.33 -5.75
CA LYS A 187 -14.01 5.31 -6.61
C LYS A 187 -14.43 5.89 -7.95
N ALA A 188 -15.07 7.06 -7.95
CA ALA A 188 -15.43 7.77 -9.17
C ALA A 188 -14.20 8.15 -10.00
N LEU A 189 -13.14 8.65 -9.34
CA LEU A 189 -11.88 9.04 -10.00
C LEU A 189 -11.16 7.83 -10.61
N MET A 190 -11.07 6.71 -9.89
CA MET A 190 -10.44 5.47 -10.40
C MET A 190 -11.19 4.92 -11.60
N LYS A 191 -12.52 4.85 -11.53
CA LYS A 191 -13.37 4.28 -12.59
C LYS A 191 -13.35 5.08 -13.89
N ASN A 192 -13.19 6.40 -13.79
CA ASN A 192 -13.32 7.31 -14.92
C ASN A 192 -11.97 7.93 -15.36
N CYS A 193 -10.83 7.38 -14.97
CA CYS A 193 -9.52 7.81 -15.46
C CYS A 193 -9.13 7.07 -16.76
N LYS A 194 -8.20 7.65 -17.54
CA LYS A 194 -7.52 6.95 -18.66
C LYS A 194 -6.75 5.72 -18.13
N ALA A 195 -6.04 5.91 -17.04
CA ALA A 195 -5.36 4.87 -16.28
C ALA A 195 -5.08 5.36 -14.85
N PHE A 196 -5.06 4.42 -13.92
CA PHE A 196 -4.56 4.65 -12.57
C PHE A 196 -3.05 4.42 -12.55
N ILE A 197 -2.27 5.45 -12.17
CA ILE A 197 -0.81 5.39 -12.13
C ILE A 197 -0.33 5.23 -10.68
N PHE A 198 0.54 4.23 -10.46
CA PHE A 198 1.12 3.96 -9.13
C PHE A 198 2.64 3.76 -9.24
N PRO A 199 3.42 4.87 -9.32
CA PRO A 199 4.84 4.84 -9.59
C PRO A 199 5.69 4.62 -8.34
N SER A 200 5.14 3.96 -7.32
CA SER A 200 5.77 3.78 -6.01
C SER A 200 7.13 3.09 -6.12
N LYS A 201 8.12 3.60 -5.41
CA LYS A 201 9.48 3.03 -5.33
C LYS A 201 9.56 1.83 -4.42
N PHE A 202 8.65 1.74 -3.46
CA PHE A 202 8.63 0.67 -2.46
C PHE A 202 7.25 0.50 -1.87
N GLU A 203 6.76 -0.75 -1.84
CA GLU A 203 5.50 -1.16 -1.24
C GLU A 203 5.65 -2.54 -0.58
N GLY A 204 4.82 -2.81 0.44
CA GLY A 204 4.65 -4.15 0.99
C GLY A 204 3.60 -4.96 0.22
N PHE A 205 2.58 -4.29 -0.36
CA PHE A 205 1.52 -4.90 -1.14
C PHE A 205 1.02 -4.01 -2.28
N GLY A 206 0.54 -2.77 -1.96
CA GLY A 206 -0.03 -1.85 -2.95
C GLY A 206 -1.55 -2.05 -3.12
N ILE A 207 -2.36 -1.73 -2.11
CA ILE A 207 -3.83 -1.87 -2.17
C ILE A 207 -4.46 -0.96 -3.25
N PRO A 208 -4.08 0.32 -3.42
CA PRO A 208 -4.77 1.22 -4.34
C PRO A 208 -4.86 0.74 -5.80
N PRO A 209 -3.83 0.13 -6.42
CA PRO A 209 -4.00 -0.44 -7.75
C PRO A 209 -4.97 -1.62 -7.80
N LEU A 210 -5.12 -2.38 -6.70
CA LEU A 210 -6.10 -3.47 -6.62
C LEU A 210 -7.53 -2.94 -6.55
N GLU A 211 -7.73 -1.83 -5.83
CA GLU A 211 -9.00 -1.10 -5.80
C GLU A 211 -9.35 -0.54 -7.19
N ALA A 212 -8.39 0.09 -7.87
CA ALA A 212 -8.56 0.60 -9.24
C ALA A 212 -8.91 -0.52 -10.22
N LEU A 213 -8.23 -1.67 -10.13
CA LEU A 213 -8.52 -2.85 -10.95
C LEU A 213 -9.95 -3.35 -10.71
N SER A 214 -10.45 -3.29 -9.47
CA SER A 214 -11.78 -3.74 -9.08
C SER A 214 -12.94 -2.94 -9.70
N VAL A 215 -12.67 -1.72 -10.14
CA VAL A 215 -13.63 -0.85 -10.85
C VAL A 215 -13.37 -0.81 -12.37
N GLY A 216 -12.49 -1.68 -12.88
CA GLY A 216 -12.19 -1.82 -14.30
C GLY A 216 -11.19 -0.78 -14.83
N ALA A 217 -10.49 -0.06 -13.98
CA ALA A 217 -9.46 0.87 -14.42
C ALA A 217 -8.24 0.12 -14.96
N LYS A 218 -7.65 0.62 -16.04
CA LYS A 218 -6.30 0.22 -16.44
C LYS A 218 -5.31 0.70 -15.39
N ILE A 219 -4.41 -0.18 -14.95
CA ILE A 219 -3.39 0.16 -13.96
C ILE A 219 -2.00 0.19 -14.59
N ILE A 220 -1.27 1.28 -14.32
CA ILE A 220 0.14 1.46 -14.67
C ILE A 220 0.91 1.53 -13.36
N VAL A 221 1.69 0.51 -13.06
CA VAL A 221 2.39 0.39 -11.77
C VAL A 221 3.90 0.30 -11.96
N SER A 222 4.67 0.64 -10.95
CA SER A 222 6.13 0.45 -11.02
C SER A 222 6.49 -1.04 -11.03
N ASN A 223 7.61 -1.38 -11.65
CA ASN A 223 8.22 -2.71 -11.63
C ASN A 223 9.05 -2.95 -10.36
N ALA A 224 8.74 -2.26 -9.26
CA ALA A 224 9.51 -2.27 -8.02
C ALA A 224 8.81 -3.06 -6.92
N SER A 225 9.61 -3.58 -5.97
CA SER A 225 9.16 -4.28 -4.76
C SER A 225 8.19 -5.43 -5.04
N CYS A 226 7.08 -5.49 -4.32
CA CYS A 226 6.07 -6.55 -4.46
C CYS A 226 5.13 -6.39 -5.66
N LEU A 227 5.11 -5.26 -6.36
CA LEU A 227 4.08 -4.96 -7.36
C LEU A 227 4.06 -5.98 -8.52
N PRO A 228 5.21 -6.45 -9.07
CA PRO A 228 5.20 -7.51 -10.08
C PRO A 228 4.67 -8.85 -9.56
N GLU A 229 4.93 -9.19 -8.29
CA GLU A 229 4.38 -10.39 -7.63
C GLU A 229 2.84 -10.32 -7.54
N ILE A 230 2.32 -9.14 -7.17
CA ILE A 230 0.90 -8.94 -6.90
C ILE A 230 0.08 -8.88 -8.19
N TYR A 231 0.53 -8.11 -9.18
CA TYR A 231 -0.27 -7.79 -10.36
C TYR A 231 0.03 -8.64 -11.59
N GLY A 232 1.21 -9.28 -11.68
CA GLY A 232 1.57 -10.14 -12.81
C GLY A 232 1.26 -9.48 -14.15
N ASN A 233 0.45 -10.13 -14.99
CA ASN A 233 0.05 -9.61 -16.30
C ASN A 233 -1.16 -8.66 -16.28
N ALA A 234 -1.76 -8.41 -15.10
CA ALA A 234 -2.91 -7.52 -14.95
C ALA A 234 -2.53 -6.02 -14.92
N ALA A 235 -1.24 -5.70 -14.99
CA ALA A 235 -0.74 -4.33 -14.96
C ALA A 235 0.22 -4.03 -16.10
N VAL A 236 0.27 -2.77 -16.50
CA VAL A 236 1.35 -2.22 -17.32
C VAL A 236 2.45 -1.72 -16.39
N TYR A 237 3.71 -2.06 -16.69
CA TYR A 237 4.84 -1.74 -15.81
C TYR A 237 5.68 -0.58 -16.33
N ILE A 238 6.14 0.26 -15.38
CA ILE A 238 7.06 1.37 -15.60
C ILE A 238 8.28 1.25 -14.66
N ASN A 239 9.39 1.82 -15.07
CA ASN A 239 10.53 2.06 -14.17
C ASN A 239 10.23 3.31 -13.32
N PRO A 240 10.19 3.23 -11.97
CA PRO A 240 9.89 4.37 -11.11
C PRO A 240 10.98 5.46 -11.09
N TYR A 241 12.10 5.22 -11.75
CA TYR A 241 13.23 6.16 -11.87
C TYR A 241 13.37 6.78 -13.26
N ASP A 242 12.52 6.35 -14.20
CA ASP A 242 12.53 6.84 -15.58
C ASP A 242 11.20 7.55 -15.89
N THR A 243 11.28 8.81 -16.26
CA THR A 243 10.12 9.64 -16.67
C THR A 243 10.05 9.83 -18.19
N ASP A 244 10.95 9.18 -18.95
CA ASP A 244 10.93 9.19 -20.41
C ASP A 244 10.07 8.05 -20.93
N VAL A 245 8.75 8.24 -20.85
CA VAL A 245 7.75 7.24 -21.21
C VAL A 245 6.77 7.79 -22.24
N ASP A 246 6.40 6.96 -23.20
CA ASP A 246 5.29 7.24 -24.12
C ASP A 246 3.96 6.77 -23.48
N LEU A 247 3.12 7.72 -23.06
CA LEU A 247 1.83 7.44 -22.45
C LEU A 247 0.87 6.73 -23.42
N ASN A 248 0.93 7.00 -24.71
CA ASN A 248 0.11 6.33 -25.72
C ASN A 248 0.54 4.87 -25.88
N GLU A 249 1.84 4.60 -25.88
CA GLU A 249 2.36 3.24 -25.87
C GLU A 249 1.88 2.49 -24.62
N LEU A 250 2.01 3.09 -23.42
CA LEU A 250 1.54 2.48 -22.18
C LEU A 250 0.02 2.19 -22.19
N LEU A 251 -0.78 3.12 -22.72
CA LEU A 251 -2.22 2.92 -22.85
C LEU A 251 -2.59 1.83 -23.86
N SER A 252 -1.81 1.64 -24.92
CA SER A 252 -2.04 0.63 -25.95
C SER A 252 -1.71 -0.80 -25.52
N LYS A 253 -0.85 -0.98 -24.50
CA LYS A 253 -0.48 -2.30 -23.98
C LYS A 253 -1.72 -3.02 -23.45
N THR A 254 -1.94 -4.25 -23.89
CA THR A 254 -3.00 -5.13 -23.38
C THR A 254 -2.55 -5.78 -22.07
N THR A 255 -3.47 -5.92 -21.14
CA THR A 255 -3.29 -6.66 -19.89
C THR A 255 -4.20 -7.90 -19.88
N THR A 256 -3.87 -8.86 -19.06
CA THR A 256 -4.64 -10.11 -18.88
C THR A 256 -4.56 -10.56 -17.44
N GLY A 257 -5.53 -11.32 -16.97
CA GLY A 257 -5.47 -11.88 -15.61
C GLY A 257 -6.04 -10.97 -14.52
N GLU A 258 -6.76 -9.90 -14.89
CA GLU A 258 -7.35 -8.97 -13.92
C GLU A 258 -8.32 -9.69 -12.99
N LYS A 259 -9.14 -10.57 -13.53
CA LYS A 259 -10.11 -11.35 -12.77
C LYS A 259 -9.42 -12.31 -11.81
N GLU A 260 -8.40 -12.99 -12.27
CA GLU A 260 -7.60 -13.92 -11.47
C GLU A 260 -6.91 -13.21 -10.30
N VAL A 261 -6.37 -11.99 -10.52
CA VAL A 261 -5.80 -11.15 -9.46
C VAL A 261 -6.85 -10.78 -8.43
N LEU A 262 -8.04 -10.33 -8.88
CA LEU A 262 -9.14 -9.96 -7.98
C LEU A 262 -9.71 -11.14 -7.20
N GLU A 263 -9.74 -12.33 -7.78
CA GLU A 263 -10.18 -13.55 -7.11
C GLU A 263 -9.14 -14.06 -6.11
N LYS A 264 -7.85 -13.97 -6.46
CA LYS A 264 -6.74 -14.40 -5.60
C LYS A 264 -6.67 -13.59 -4.31
N TYR A 265 -6.80 -12.26 -4.38
CA TYR A 265 -6.56 -11.37 -3.25
C TYR A 265 -7.87 -11.00 -2.54
N SER A 266 -8.09 -11.67 -1.40
CA SER A 266 -9.32 -11.56 -0.62
C SER A 266 -9.04 -11.56 0.87
N PHE A 267 -9.63 -10.62 1.61
CA PHE A 267 -9.58 -10.64 3.07
C PHE A 267 -10.18 -11.92 3.67
N LYS A 268 -11.11 -12.56 2.96
CA LYS A 268 -11.65 -13.86 3.38
C LYS A 268 -10.55 -14.93 3.37
N HIS A 269 -9.78 -15.04 2.29
CA HIS A 269 -8.68 -16.01 2.21
C HIS A 269 -7.63 -15.76 3.31
N SER A 270 -7.32 -14.50 3.60
CA SER A 270 -6.39 -14.15 4.67
C SER A 270 -6.93 -14.51 6.04
N ALA A 271 -8.23 -14.31 6.28
CA ALA A 271 -8.88 -14.72 7.53
C ALA A 271 -8.90 -16.24 7.69
N GLU A 272 -9.14 -16.99 6.60
CA GLU A 272 -9.10 -18.46 6.60
C GLU A 272 -7.69 -18.99 6.93
N LYS A 273 -6.63 -18.38 6.38
CA LYS A 273 -5.24 -18.70 6.73
C LYS A 273 -4.94 -18.43 8.20
N ILE A 274 -5.33 -17.25 8.70
CA ILE A 274 -5.16 -16.89 10.12
C ILE A 274 -5.89 -17.89 11.01
N TYR A 275 -7.11 -18.25 10.66
CA TYR A 275 -7.90 -19.24 11.40
C TYR A 275 -7.20 -20.59 11.46
N ALA A 276 -6.72 -21.10 10.32
CA ALA A 276 -5.98 -22.37 10.26
C ALA A 276 -4.71 -22.35 11.13
N ASP A 277 -3.90 -21.28 11.02
CA ASP A 277 -2.69 -21.12 11.83
C ASP A 277 -2.99 -21.08 13.34
N LEU A 278 -4.09 -20.42 13.75
CA LEU A 278 -4.50 -20.37 15.15
C LEU A 278 -4.96 -21.73 15.68
N CYS A 279 -5.67 -22.51 14.86
CA CYS A 279 -6.03 -23.89 15.18
C CYS A 279 -4.78 -24.78 15.33
N GLU A 280 -3.78 -24.65 14.46
CA GLU A 280 -2.50 -25.38 14.55
C GLU A 280 -1.73 -25.03 15.85
N LEU A 281 -1.86 -23.80 16.33
CA LEU A 281 -1.31 -23.37 17.62
C LEU A 281 -2.12 -23.87 18.82
N GLY A 282 -3.22 -24.61 18.61
CA GLY A 282 -4.05 -25.20 19.65
C GLY A 282 -5.12 -24.26 20.24
N TYR A 283 -5.46 -23.16 19.53
CA TYR A 283 -6.56 -22.30 19.93
C TYR A 283 -7.89 -22.81 19.38
N ASP A 284 -8.85 -23.07 20.28
CA ASP A 284 -10.24 -23.37 19.90
C ASP A 284 -10.95 -22.04 19.62
N LEU A 285 -11.45 -21.88 18.40
CA LEU A 285 -12.14 -20.68 17.92
C LEU A 285 -13.62 -20.96 17.60
N SER A 286 -14.14 -22.14 18.06
CA SER A 286 -15.55 -22.51 17.90
C SER A 286 -16.48 -21.69 18.78
#